data_75ac077674df5b0127e77ff72df4d4a6
#
_entry.id   75ac077674df5b0127e77ff72df4d4a6
#
_cell.length_a   1.000
_cell.length_b   1.000
_cell.length_c   1.000
_cell.angle_alpha   90.00
_cell.angle_beta   90.00
_cell.angle_gamma   90.00
#
_symmetry.space_group_name_H-M   'P 1'
#
loop_
_entity.id
_entity.type
_entity.pdbx_description
1 polymer ?
#
loop_
_entity_poly.entity_id
_entity_poly.type
_entity_poly.pdbx_seq_one_letter_code
_entity_poly.pdbx_strand_id
1 'polypeptide(L)' 'MTTFVKATFVEEKMADLSFFKEGKVYKVYYDEDRRNNMIEDEEGIAWFISHLANGEYHIYGTTLLAKFVTVEESL' A
#
# COMPACT_ATOMS: atom_id res chain seq x y z
N MET A 1 8.58 12.30 -2.61
CA MET A 1 8.83 11.85 -1.24
C MET A 1 8.34 10.42 -1.08
N THR A 2 9.11 9.58 -0.44
CA THR A 2 8.79 8.17 -0.29
C THR A 2 8.46 7.85 1.16
N THR A 3 7.39 7.09 1.34
CA THR A 3 6.95 6.64 2.66
C THR A 3 6.93 5.12 2.67
N PHE A 4 7.38 4.52 3.76
CA PHE A 4 7.31 3.06 3.91
C PHE A 4 6.10 2.71 4.76
N VAL A 5 5.38 1.70 4.31
CA VAL A 5 4.15 1.23 4.97
C VAL A 5 4.19 -0.27 5.12
N LYS A 6 3.51 -0.76 6.15
CA LYS A 6 3.42 -2.20 6.43
C LYS A 6 1.99 -2.66 6.19
N ALA A 7 1.83 -3.76 5.48
CA ALA A 7 0.51 -4.33 5.23
C ALA A 7 -0.06 -4.93 6.52
N THR A 8 -1.24 -4.46 6.92
CA THR A 8 -1.92 -4.95 8.13
C THR A 8 -3.13 -5.82 7.79
N PHE A 9 -3.62 -5.70 6.56
CA PHE A 9 -4.73 -6.51 6.06
C PHE A 9 -4.59 -6.68 4.56
N VAL A 10 -4.76 -7.89 4.06
CA VAL A 10 -4.81 -8.18 2.64
C VAL A 10 -6.00 -9.09 2.40
N GLU A 11 -6.92 -8.66 1.52
CA GLU A 11 -8.10 -9.45 1.18
C GLU A 11 -7.68 -10.79 0.57
N GLU A 12 -8.45 -11.84 0.81
CA GLU A 12 -8.07 -13.22 0.49
C GLU A 12 -7.65 -13.41 -0.97
N LYS A 13 -8.40 -12.87 -1.91
CA LYS A 13 -8.08 -13.01 -3.33
C LYS A 13 -6.78 -12.28 -3.70
N MET A 14 -6.55 -11.13 -3.09
CA MET A 14 -5.30 -10.38 -3.29
C MET A 14 -4.12 -11.14 -2.71
N ALA A 15 -4.31 -11.78 -1.55
CA ALA A 15 -3.28 -12.60 -0.93
C ALA A 15 -2.97 -13.82 -1.79
N ASP A 16 -3.98 -14.48 -2.36
CA ASP A 16 -3.80 -15.64 -3.23
C ASP A 16 -3.00 -15.29 -4.49
N LEU A 17 -3.18 -14.07 -5.01
CA LEU A 17 -2.42 -13.58 -6.15
C LEU A 17 -1.01 -13.13 -5.78
N SER A 18 -0.70 -13.08 -4.49
CA SER A 18 0.62 -12.73 -3.95
C SER A 18 1.10 -11.34 -4.33
N PHE A 19 0.19 -10.40 -4.59
CA PHE A 19 0.57 -9.02 -4.88
C PHE A 19 1.07 -8.31 -3.63
N PHE A 20 0.43 -8.55 -2.50
CA PHE A 20 0.82 -7.99 -1.20
C PHE A 20 0.75 -9.08 -0.14
N LYS A 21 1.63 -8.99 0.86
CA LYS A 21 1.68 -9.96 1.96
C LYS A 21 1.58 -9.23 3.29
N GLU A 22 0.68 -9.69 4.16
CA GLU A 22 0.56 -9.10 5.50
C GLU A 22 1.88 -9.18 6.24
N GLY A 23 2.20 -8.11 6.95
CA GLY A 23 3.43 -8.00 7.70
C GLY A 23 4.63 -7.52 6.90
N LYS A 24 4.54 -7.45 5.59
CA LYS A 24 5.62 -6.93 4.75
C LYS A 24 5.55 -5.43 4.58
N VAL A 25 6.70 -4.83 4.29
CA VAL A 25 6.85 -3.38 4.11
C VAL A 25 6.90 -3.08 2.63
N TYR A 26 6.19 -2.03 2.22
CA TYR A 26 6.09 -1.57 0.84
C TYR A 26 6.37 -0.09 0.76
N LYS A 27 6.66 0.38 -0.44
CA LYS A 27 6.99 1.79 -0.69
C LYS A 27 5.79 2.50 -1.29
N VAL A 28 5.42 3.63 -0.68
CA VAL A 28 4.37 4.53 -1.18
C VAL A 28 5.04 5.82 -1.63
N TYR A 29 4.64 6.32 -2.78
CA TYR A 29 5.16 7.58 -3.33
C TYR A 29 4.05 8.33 -4.05
N TYR A 30 4.24 9.64 -4.18
CA TYR A 30 3.31 10.46 -4.93
C TYR A 30 3.77 10.54 -6.39
N ASP A 31 2.88 10.20 -7.31
CA ASP A 31 3.14 10.27 -8.75
C ASP A 31 2.51 11.55 -9.27
N GLU A 32 3.34 12.51 -9.70
CA GLU A 32 2.87 13.82 -10.16
C GLU A 32 2.10 13.72 -11.48
N ASP A 33 2.44 12.79 -12.34
CA ASP A 33 1.75 12.60 -13.61
C ASP A 33 0.34 12.09 -13.40
N ARG A 34 0.16 11.14 -12.48
CA ARG A 34 -1.15 10.59 -12.15
C ARG A 34 -1.86 11.41 -11.09
N ARG A 35 -1.15 12.31 -10.42
CA ARG A 35 -1.65 13.14 -9.32
C ARG A 35 -2.28 12.28 -8.22
N ASN A 36 -1.60 11.22 -7.87
CA ASN A 36 -2.10 10.29 -6.87
C ASN A 36 -0.96 9.58 -6.16
N ASN A 37 -1.26 9.09 -4.96
CA ASN A 37 -0.35 8.22 -4.24
C ASN A 37 -0.36 6.84 -4.88
N MET A 38 0.81 6.23 -5.00
CA MET A 38 1.00 4.92 -5.59
C MET A 38 1.76 4.03 -4.62
N ILE A 39 1.50 2.73 -4.69
CA ILE A 39 2.25 1.72 -3.94
C ILE A 39 2.72 0.65 -4.92
N GLU A 40 3.95 0.18 -4.75
CA GLU A 40 4.47 -0.91 -5.58
C GLU A 40 4.25 -2.24 -4.87
N ASP A 41 3.74 -3.21 -5.61
CA ASP A 41 3.50 -4.55 -5.09
C ASP A 41 4.77 -5.42 -5.12
N GLU A 42 4.62 -6.72 -4.84
CA GLU A 42 5.74 -7.67 -4.83
C GLU A 42 6.41 -7.80 -6.20
N GLU A 43 5.70 -7.49 -7.27
CA GLU A 43 6.24 -7.57 -8.64
C GLU A 43 6.71 -6.23 -9.17
N GLY A 44 6.65 -5.18 -8.36
CA GLY A 44 7.04 -3.84 -8.77
C GLY A 44 5.97 -3.11 -9.59
N ILE A 45 4.75 -3.62 -9.61
CA ILE A 45 3.63 -2.98 -10.31
C ILE A 45 3.02 -1.94 -9.38
N ALA A 46 2.74 -0.75 -9.92
CA ALA A 46 2.18 0.35 -9.14
C ALA A 46 0.65 0.27 -9.10
N TRP A 47 0.11 0.48 -7.91
CA TRP A 47 -1.33 0.53 -7.63
C TRP A 47 -1.69 1.89 -7.08
N PHE A 48 -2.90 2.35 -7.37
CA PHE A 48 -3.44 3.53 -6.69
C PHE A 48 -3.71 3.19 -5.24
N ILE A 49 -3.38 4.12 -4.34
CA ILE A 49 -3.60 3.93 -2.91
C ILE A 49 -4.14 5.21 -2.30
N SER A 50 -5.09 5.08 -1.39
CA SER A 50 -5.68 6.22 -0.68
C SER A 50 -4.98 6.44 0.65
N HIS A 51 -4.59 7.68 0.90
CA HIS A 51 -4.00 8.08 2.18
C HIS A 51 -5.12 8.56 3.10
N LEU A 52 -5.24 7.92 4.25
CA LEU A 52 -6.22 8.28 5.26
C LEU A 52 -5.53 8.97 6.45
N ALA A 53 -6.31 9.44 7.40
CA ALA A 53 -5.77 10.03 8.63
C ALA A 53 -4.97 9.01 9.42
N ASN A 54 -4.11 9.48 10.32
CA ASN A 54 -3.33 8.64 11.24
C ASN A 54 -2.32 7.71 10.58
N GLY A 55 -1.85 8.06 9.39
CA GLY A 55 -0.84 7.28 8.70
C GLY A 55 -1.36 5.96 8.13
N GLU A 56 -2.65 5.83 7.92
CA GLU A 56 -3.24 4.66 7.28
C GLU A 56 -3.38 4.86 5.78
N TYR A 57 -3.22 3.78 5.04
CA TYR A 57 -3.39 3.76 3.60
C TYR A 57 -4.26 2.57 3.22
N HIS A 58 -5.15 2.75 2.26
CA HIS A 58 -6.06 1.69 1.81
C HIS A 58 -6.05 1.56 0.29
N ILE A 59 -6.15 0.33 -0.19
CA ILE A 59 -6.41 0.05 -1.60
C ILE A 59 -7.84 -0.45 -1.71
N TYR A 60 -8.63 0.20 -2.56
CA TYR A 60 -10.01 -0.17 -2.81
C TYR A 60 -10.19 -0.66 -4.25
N GLY A 61 -10.96 -1.74 -4.40
CA GLY A 61 -11.58 -2.10 -5.65
C GLY A 61 -13.08 -1.89 -5.47
N THR A 62 -13.89 -2.89 -5.74
CA THR A 62 -15.31 -2.87 -5.36
C THR A 62 -15.49 -3.00 -3.85
N THR A 63 -14.48 -3.60 -3.20
CA THR A 63 -14.40 -3.73 -1.75
C THR A 63 -13.00 -3.32 -1.31
N LEU A 64 -12.77 -3.25 -0.01
CA LEU A 64 -11.45 -3.00 0.53
C LEU A 64 -10.52 -4.18 0.22
N LEU A 65 -9.44 -3.91 -0.48
CA LEU A 65 -8.49 -4.93 -0.91
C LEU A 65 -7.31 -5.08 0.05
N ALA A 66 -6.81 -3.97 0.60
CA ALA A 66 -5.67 -4.02 1.51
C ALA A 66 -5.61 -2.78 2.38
N LYS A 67 -5.05 -2.93 3.57
CA LYS A 67 -4.78 -1.85 4.53
C LYS A 67 -3.31 -1.84 4.88
N PHE A 68 -2.76 -0.64 5.03
CA PHE A 68 -1.36 -0.43 5.38
C PHE A 68 -1.25 0.66 6.42
N VAL A 69 -0.18 0.62 7.21
CA VAL A 69 0.12 1.69 8.17
C VAL A 69 1.56 2.15 7.94
N THR A 70 1.79 3.44 8.20
CA THR A 70 3.13 4.00 8.08
C THR A 70 4.07 3.32 9.07
N VAL A 71 5.28 3.00 8.60
CA VAL A 71 6.33 2.43 9.44
C VAL A 71 7.32 3.52 9.75
N GLU A 72 7.61 3.73 11.03
CA GLU A 72 8.67 4.63 11.44
C GLU A 72 10.01 3.95 11.24
N GLU A 73 10.91 4.64 10.54
CA GLU A 73 12.28 4.18 10.46
C GLU A 73 12.96 4.42 11.80
N SER A 74 13.39 3.34 12.40
CA SER A 74 14.20 3.39 13.61
C SER A 74 15.64 3.66 13.17
N LEU A 75 16.15 4.79 13.52
CA LEU A 75 17.55 5.13 13.24
C LEU A 75 18.46 4.69 14.36
#